data_87a000af65a00a565aa128c88f358d44
#
_entry.id   87a000af65a00a565aa128c88f358d44
#
_cell.length_a   1.000
_cell.length_b   1.000
_cell.length_c   1.000
_cell.angle_alpha   90.00
_cell.angle_beta   90.00
_cell.angle_gamma   90.00
#
_symmetry.space_group_name_H-M   'P 1'
#
loop_
_entity.id
_entity.type
_entity.pdbx_description
1 polymer ?
#
loop_
_entity_poly.entity_id
_entity_poly.type
_entity_poly.pdbx_seq_one_letter_code
_entity_poly.pdbx_strand_id
1 'polypeptide(L)'
;MSPSPSPSPADLAHPAAIAGGEVDENGVLAVEPGPARTLLVWDAPNMDMSLGSLLGARPTSAFRPRFDAVGRWLLGLAGPEGVAEATVFTNVVPGSTEIVRPWVEALRNVGFAVFAKPKTTEDSDVDDDMLAHIQARHAEGDLAHVVVASGDGRAFREPLEALVEQGIRVTVIGFREYAAFAVASEVVAFLDLEEIEGVFREPLPRVSLDTLPAGGAWLQPLRSLRSLLER
;
A
#
# COMPACT_ATOMS: atom_id res chain seq x y z
N MET A 1 47.37 14.05 -42.19
CA MET A 1 46.45 13.80 -41.02
C MET A 1 47.04 12.63 -40.27
N SER A 2 47.73 12.91 -39.17
CA SER A 2 48.32 11.88 -38.30
C SER A 2 47.32 11.45 -37.26
N PRO A 3 47.23 10.17 -36.91
CA PRO A 3 46.31 9.69 -35.89
C PRO A 3 46.81 10.05 -34.48
N SER A 4 45.92 10.50 -33.63
CA SER A 4 46.16 10.75 -32.20
C SER A 4 46.46 9.45 -31.46
N PRO A 5 47.36 9.45 -30.47
CA PRO A 5 47.69 8.26 -29.70
C PRO A 5 46.56 7.89 -28.73
N SER A 6 46.30 6.60 -28.60
CA SER A 6 45.38 6.01 -27.61
C SER A 6 45.92 6.18 -26.18
N PRO A 7 45.10 6.42 -25.17
CA PRO A 7 45.54 6.56 -23.79
C PRO A 7 46.06 5.22 -23.24
N SER A 8 47.11 5.32 -22.40
CA SER A 8 47.78 4.20 -21.72
C SER A 8 46.90 3.60 -20.62
N PRO A 9 47.01 2.28 -20.35
CA PRO A 9 46.25 1.61 -19.29
C PRO A 9 46.57 2.08 -17.85
N ALA A 10 47.57 2.96 -17.69
CA ALA A 10 48.00 3.45 -16.37
C ALA A 10 47.14 4.62 -15.82
N ASP A 11 46.25 5.22 -16.63
CA ASP A 11 45.45 6.39 -16.23
C ASP A 11 44.07 6.03 -15.62
N LEU A 12 43.79 4.74 -15.40
CA LEU A 12 42.48 4.26 -14.89
C LEU A 12 42.48 3.79 -13.43
N ALA A 13 43.53 4.10 -12.66
CA ALA A 13 43.60 3.69 -11.26
C ALA A 13 43.69 4.91 -10.32
N HIS A 14 42.57 5.63 -10.14
CA HIS A 14 42.36 6.36 -8.90
C HIS A 14 41.44 5.51 -8.04
N PRO A 15 41.91 4.94 -6.91
CA PRO A 15 40.99 4.40 -5.90
C PRO A 15 40.24 5.58 -5.31
N ALA A 16 38.90 5.56 -5.45
CA ALA A 16 38.02 6.42 -4.67
C ALA A 16 38.40 6.25 -3.19
N ALA A 17 38.72 7.34 -2.54
CA ALA A 17 38.94 7.36 -1.09
C ALA A 17 37.66 6.77 -0.44
N ILE A 18 37.81 5.61 0.23
CA ILE A 18 36.82 5.04 1.09
C ILE A 18 36.66 6.04 2.23
N ALA A 19 35.54 6.76 2.27
CA ALA A 19 35.18 7.58 3.40
C ALA A 19 35.23 6.68 4.65
N GLY A 20 36.02 7.07 5.66
CA GLY A 20 36.23 6.29 6.88
C GLY A 20 34.90 6.14 7.62
N GLY A 21 34.28 4.96 7.52
CA GLY A 21 33.19 4.57 8.38
C GLY A 21 33.71 4.38 9.81
N GLU A 22 32.97 4.88 10.80
CA GLU A 22 33.25 4.56 12.19
C GLU A 22 33.10 3.05 12.39
N VAL A 23 34.09 2.42 12.99
CA VAL A 23 34.04 1.03 13.42
C VAL A 23 33.65 0.97 14.90
N ASP A 24 32.77 0.05 15.26
CA ASP A 24 32.42 -0.19 16.66
C ASP A 24 33.62 -0.77 17.43
N GLU A 25 33.47 -0.88 18.75
CA GLU A 25 34.49 -1.43 19.64
C GLU A 25 34.89 -2.89 19.35
N ASN A 26 34.18 -3.58 18.45
CA ASN A 26 34.46 -4.93 17.98
C ASN A 26 35.10 -4.94 16.56
N GLY A 27 35.38 -3.76 15.97
CA GLY A 27 36.00 -3.65 14.66
C GLY A 27 35.03 -3.87 13.49
N VAL A 28 33.70 -3.86 13.75
CA VAL A 28 32.67 -3.98 12.72
C VAL A 28 32.35 -2.54 12.22
N LEU A 29 32.34 -2.35 10.91
CA LEU A 29 31.89 -1.09 10.33
C LEU A 29 30.46 -0.83 10.78
N ALA A 30 30.25 0.27 11.50
CA ALA A 30 28.91 0.75 11.81
C ALA A 30 28.23 1.09 10.48
N VAL A 31 27.30 0.23 10.06
CA VAL A 31 26.41 0.55 8.94
C VAL A 31 25.40 1.53 9.51
N GLU A 32 25.55 2.82 9.16
CA GLU A 32 24.51 3.80 9.47
C GLU A 32 23.17 3.24 8.96
N PRO A 33 22.13 3.17 9.81
CA PRO A 33 20.83 2.72 9.37
C PRO A 33 20.39 3.61 8.19
N GLY A 34 20.04 2.99 7.09
CA GLY A 34 19.51 3.70 5.92
C GLY A 34 18.28 4.53 6.29
N PRO A 35 17.84 5.44 5.42
CA PRO A 35 16.65 6.24 5.67
C PRO A 35 15.44 5.33 5.92
N ALA A 36 14.68 5.66 6.99
CA ALA A 36 13.53 4.88 7.40
C ALA A 36 12.49 4.77 6.28
N ARG A 37 12.06 3.54 5.98
CA ARG A 37 11.09 3.24 4.91
C ARG A 37 9.67 3.23 5.45
N THR A 38 8.77 3.91 4.74
CA THR A 38 7.33 3.80 4.88
C THR A 38 6.77 3.09 3.64
N LEU A 39 6.21 1.91 3.82
CA LEU A 39 5.68 1.05 2.78
C LEU A 39 4.15 1.09 2.77
N LEU A 40 3.55 1.43 1.64
CA LEU A 40 2.13 1.24 1.37
C LEU A 40 1.93 -0.01 0.51
N VAL A 41 1.07 -0.93 0.98
CA VAL A 41 0.52 -2.03 0.20
C VAL A 41 -0.98 -1.84 0.04
N TRP A 42 -1.46 -1.89 -1.20
CA TRP A 42 -2.85 -1.60 -1.55
C TRP A 42 -3.52 -2.82 -2.18
N ASP A 43 -4.52 -3.35 -1.51
CA ASP A 43 -5.38 -4.43 -1.99
C ASP A 43 -6.48 -3.85 -2.89
N ALA A 44 -6.26 -3.84 -4.20
CA ALA A 44 -7.21 -3.22 -5.12
C ALA A 44 -8.55 -3.97 -5.20
N PRO A 45 -8.62 -5.31 -5.22
CA PRO A 45 -9.87 -6.05 -5.16
C PRO A 45 -10.71 -5.75 -3.91
N ASN A 46 -10.11 -5.80 -2.74
CA ASN A 46 -10.81 -5.56 -1.47
C ASN A 46 -11.31 -4.11 -1.37
N MET A 47 -10.46 -3.15 -1.74
CA MET A 47 -10.81 -1.73 -1.72
C MET A 47 -11.92 -1.39 -2.73
N ASP A 48 -11.89 -1.96 -3.94
CA ASP A 48 -12.97 -1.78 -4.94
C ASP A 48 -14.28 -2.43 -4.48
N MET A 49 -14.24 -3.61 -3.83
CA MET A 49 -15.42 -4.26 -3.27
C MET A 49 -16.02 -3.45 -2.13
N SER A 50 -15.20 -2.98 -1.20
CA SER A 50 -15.62 -2.16 -0.06
C SER A 50 -16.25 -0.85 -0.52
N LEU A 51 -15.60 -0.16 -1.47
CA LEU A 51 -16.14 1.06 -2.08
C LEU A 51 -17.46 0.77 -2.83
N GLY A 52 -17.53 -0.31 -3.60
CA GLY A 52 -18.75 -0.72 -4.29
C GLY A 52 -19.91 -0.99 -3.35
N SER A 53 -19.63 -1.64 -2.23
CA SER A 53 -20.64 -1.89 -1.19
C SER A 53 -21.10 -0.60 -0.52
N LEU A 54 -20.20 0.35 -0.28
CA LEU A 54 -20.53 1.65 0.28
C LEU A 54 -21.40 2.48 -0.67
N LEU A 55 -21.10 2.44 -1.98
CA LEU A 55 -21.86 3.16 -3.00
C LEU A 55 -23.16 2.46 -3.39
N GLY A 56 -23.35 1.18 -3.03
CA GLY A 56 -24.45 0.35 -3.54
C GLY A 56 -24.38 0.04 -5.02
N ALA A 57 -23.24 0.29 -5.66
CA ALA A 57 -23.02 0.11 -7.10
C ALA A 57 -21.52 -0.08 -7.40
N ARG A 58 -21.22 -0.63 -8.58
CA ARG A 58 -19.82 -0.74 -9.02
C ARG A 58 -19.17 0.66 -9.10
N PRO A 59 -17.99 0.86 -8.47
CA PRO A 59 -17.31 2.15 -8.49
C PRO A 59 -16.96 2.59 -9.91
N THR A 60 -17.32 3.82 -10.25
CA THR A 60 -16.85 4.47 -11.48
C THR A 60 -15.55 5.22 -11.20
N SER A 61 -14.86 5.67 -12.25
CA SER A 61 -13.64 6.46 -12.10
C SER A 61 -13.82 7.76 -11.30
N ALA A 62 -15.06 8.28 -11.23
CA ALA A 62 -15.37 9.50 -10.47
C ALA A 62 -15.31 9.28 -8.95
N PHE A 63 -15.66 8.08 -8.49
CA PHE A 63 -15.67 7.70 -7.07
C PHE A 63 -14.41 6.96 -6.61
N ARG A 64 -13.52 6.60 -7.53
CA ARG A 64 -12.27 5.94 -7.14
C ARG A 64 -11.31 6.91 -6.48
N PRO A 65 -10.51 6.42 -5.51
CA PRO A 65 -9.47 7.20 -4.86
C PRO A 65 -8.49 7.81 -5.86
N ARG A 66 -8.06 9.01 -5.60
CA ARG A 66 -7.01 9.69 -6.35
C ARG A 66 -5.64 9.26 -5.80
N PHE A 67 -4.96 8.41 -6.53
CA PHE A 67 -3.66 7.86 -6.11
C PHE A 67 -2.56 8.91 -6.00
N ASP A 68 -2.67 10.03 -6.74
CA ASP A 68 -1.76 11.16 -6.56
C ASP A 68 -1.93 11.84 -5.18
N ALA A 69 -3.14 11.87 -4.64
CA ALA A 69 -3.39 12.35 -3.28
C ALA A 69 -2.88 11.37 -2.23
N VAL A 70 -3.12 10.07 -2.42
CA VAL A 70 -2.57 9.00 -1.56
C VAL A 70 -1.03 9.05 -1.55
N GLY A 71 -0.40 9.22 -2.72
CA GLY A 71 1.06 9.31 -2.82
C GLY A 71 1.63 10.53 -2.09
N ARG A 72 0.99 11.71 -2.21
CA ARG A 72 1.41 12.91 -1.46
C ARG A 72 1.27 12.72 0.06
N TRP A 73 0.16 12.12 0.49
CA TRP A 73 -0.03 11.79 1.91
C TRP A 73 1.05 10.83 2.41
N LEU A 74 1.36 9.77 1.65
CA LEU A 74 2.40 8.81 2.01
C LEU A 74 3.78 9.45 2.11
N LEU A 75 4.13 10.36 1.18
CA LEU A 75 5.37 11.14 1.24
C LEU A 75 5.42 12.01 2.49
N GLY A 76 4.30 12.65 2.86
CA GLY A 76 4.19 13.41 4.12
C GLY A 76 4.38 12.53 5.35
N LEU A 77 3.87 11.29 5.31
CA LEU A 77 3.99 10.31 6.40
C LEU A 77 5.43 9.79 6.56
N ALA A 78 6.14 9.58 5.45
CA ALA A 78 7.55 9.18 5.46
C ALA A 78 8.48 10.32 5.94
N GLY A 79 8.08 11.56 5.70
CA GLY A 79 8.89 12.74 6.02
C GLY A 79 10.03 13.01 5.02
N PRO A 80 10.75 14.11 5.18
CA PRO A 80 11.76 14.56 4.22
C PRO A 80 12.99 13.65 4.10
N GLU A 81 13.35 12.97 5.17
CA GLU A 81 14.51 12.07 5.25
C GLU A 81 14.14 10.60 4.96
N GLY A 82 12.85 10.28 4.97
CA GLY A 82 12.35 8.92 4.81
C GLY A 82 12.14 8.52 3.35
N VAL A 83 12.08 7.21 3.12
CA VAL A 83 11.71 6.62 1.84
C VAL A 83 10.25 6.22 1.85
N ALA A 84 9.46 6.71 0.90
CA ALA A 84 8.10 6.26 0.65
C ALA A 84 8.09 5.27 -0.51
N GLU A 85 7.53 4.09 -0.28
CA GLU A 85 7.31 3.07 -1.30
C GLU A 85 5.83 2.68 -1.33
N ALA A 86 5.25 2.52 -2.52
CA ALA A 86 3.86 2.13 -2.66
C ALA A 86 3.70 1.06 -3.74
N THR A 87 3.01 -0.02 -3.39
CA THR A 87 2.69 -1.13 -4.30
C THR A 87 1.20 -1.42 -4.27
N VAL A 88 0.58 -1.45 -5.44
CA VAL A 88 -0.81 -1.88 -5.62
C VAL A 88 -0.82 -3.33 -6.09
N PHE A 89 -1.58 -4.15 -5.41
CA PHE A 89 -1.79 -5.55 -5.73
C PHE A 89 -3.16 -5.72 -6.38
N THR A 90 -3.22 -6.46 -7.49
CA THR A 90 -4.48 -6.66 -8.21
C THR A 90 -4.52 -8.01 -8.91
N ASN A 91 -5.73 -8.53 -9.05
CA ASN A 91 -6.03 -9.67 -9.91
C ASN A 91 -6.49 -9.20 -11.29
N VAL A 92 -6.00 -9.85 -12.33
CA VAL A 92 -6.39 -9.58 -13.72
C VAL A 92 -7.18 -10.77 -14.24
N VAL A 93 -8.47 -10.56 -14.53
CA VAL A 93 -9.32 -11.59 -15.15
C VAL A 93 -8.83 -11.85 -16.58
N PRO A 94 -8.69 -13.10 -17.02
CA PRO A 94 -8.35 -13.41 -18.41
C PRO A 94 -9.26 -12.67 -19.39
N GLY A 95 -8.66 -12.03 -20.39
CA GLY A 95 -9.38 -11.22 -21.39
C GLY A 95 -9.73 -9.78 -20.98
N SER A 96 -9.46 -9.37 -19.73
CA SER A 96 -9.71 -7.99 -19.27
C SER A 96 -8.51 -7.05 -19.36
N THR A 97 -7.39 -7.50 -19.90
CA THR A 97 -6.11 -6.76 -19.92
C THR A 97 -6.25 -5.35 -20.50
N GLU A 98 -6.97 -5.18 -21.61
CA GLU A 98 -7.15 -3.88 -22.24
C GLU A 98 -7.99 -2.91 -21.38
N ILE A 99 -8.87 -3.43 -20.53
CA ILE A 99 -9.70 -2.65 -19.62
C ILE A 99 -8.87 -2.17 -18.41
N VAL A 100 -7.97 -3.03 -17.93
CA VAL A 100 -7.16 -2.78 -16.73
C VAL A 100 -5.91 -1.95 -17.05
N ARG A 101 -5.35 -2.08 -18.26
CA ARG A 101 -4.11 -1.41 -18.69
C ARG A 101 -4.08 0.10 -18.40
N PRO A 102 -5.08 0.92 -18.79
CA PRO A 102 -5.02 2.37 -18.55
C PRO A 102 -4.93 2.73 -17.08
N TRP A 103 -5.58 1.95 -16.20
CA TRP A 103 -5.52 2.15 -14.77
C TRP A 103 -4.14 1.77 -14.21
N VAL A 104 -3.57 0.64 -14.63
CA VAL A 104 -2.21 0.22 -14.25
C VAL A 104 -1.19 1.27 -14.67
N GLU A 105 -1.28 1.77 -15.90
CA GLU A 105 -0.39 2.81 -16.40
C GLU A 105 -0.53 4.12 -15.63
N ALA A 106 -1.76 4.50 -15.26
CA ALA A 106 -2.00 5.69 -14.42
C ALA A 106 -1.34 5.55 -13.05
N LEU A 107 -1.44 4.40 -12.39
CA LEU A 107 -0.75 4.12 -11.12
C LEU A 107 0.76 4.25 -11.25
N ARG A 108 1.34 3.61 -12.26
CA ARG A 108 2.77 3.65 -12.51
C ARG A 108 3.28 5.06 -12.82
N ASN A 109 2.49 5.86 -13.51
CA ASN A 109 2.82 7.27 -13.80
C ASN A 109 2.81 8.15 -12.54
N VAL A 110 2.06 7.77 -11.52
CA VAL A 110 2.06 8.45 -10.22
C VAL A 110 3.20 7.98 -9.32
N GLY A 111 3.88 6.88 -9.67
CA GLY A 111 5.02 6.35 -8.93
C GLY A 111 4.70 5.10 -8.09
N PHE A 112 3.53 4.50 -8.25
CA PHE A 112 3.18 3.25 -7.60
C PHE A 112 3.72 2.05 -8.40
N ALA A 113 4.34 1.10 -7.72
CA ALA A 113 4.55 -0.23 -8.28
C ALA A 113 3.19 -0.96 -8.39
N VAL A 114 3.05 -1.85 -9.35
CA VAL A 114 1.84 -2.66 -9.50
C VAL A 114 2.24 -4.13 -9.63
N PHE A 115 1.77 -4.94 -8.69
CA PHE A 115 1.82 -6.39 -8.77
C PHE A 115 0.48 -6.87 -9.35
N ALA A 116 0.52 -7.49 -10.53
CA ALA A 116 -0.65 -7.98 -11.23
C ALA A 116 -0.59 -9.51 -11.38
N LYS A 117 -1.55 -10.21 -10.80
CA LYS A 117 -1.66 -11.67 -10.80
C LYS A 117 -2.85 -12.12 -11.65
N PRO A 118 -2.71 -13.11 -12.54
CA PRO A 118 -3.87 -13.65 -13.25
C PRO A 118 -4.88 -14.24 -12.27
N LYS A 119 -6.15 -13.92 -12.43
CA LYS A 119 -7.24 -14.54 -11.66
C LYS A 119 -7.56 -15.90 -12.27
N THR A 120 -7.09 -16.98 -11.66
CA THR A 120 -7.25 -18.35 -12.14
C THR A 120 -8.46 -19.05 -11.57
N THR A 121 -8.90 -18.68 -10.37
CA THR A 121 -10.08 -19.19 -9.67
C THR A 121 -10.89 -18.04 -9.06
N GLU A 122 -12.12 -18.32 -8.61
CA GLU A 122 -12.93 -17.30 -7.90
C GLU A 122 -12.25 -16.86 -6.60
N ASP A 123 -11.58 -17.79 -5.90
CA ASP A 123 -10.91 -17.58 -4.62
C ASP A 123 -9.47 -17.05 -4.77
N SER A 124 -9.02 -16.76 -6.01
CA SER A 124 -7.69 -16.15 -6.20
C SER A 124 -7.69 -14.75 -5.59
N ASP A 125 -6.90 -14.55 -4.55
CA ASP A 125 -6.63 -13.27 -3.90
C ASP A 125 -5.16 -12.87 -4.02
N VAL A 126 -4.81 -11.76 -3.44
CA VAL A 126 -3.45 -11.20 -3.43
C VAL A 126 -2.87 -11.07 -2.03
N ASP A 127 -3.56 -11.55 -1.01
CA ASP A 127 -3.22 -11.35 0.40
C ASP A 127 -1.86 -11.95 0.74
N ASP A 128 -1.61 -13.21 0.33
CA ASP A 128 -0.33 -13.88 0.53
C ASP A 128 0.83 -13.14 -0.18
N ASP A 129 0.57 -12.63 -1.39
CA ASP A 129 1.57 -11.85 -2.15
C ASP A 129 1.87 -10.52 -1.44
N MET A 130 0.86 -9.85 -0.87
CA MET A 130 1.01 -8.64 -0.07
C MET A 130 1.82 -8.89 1.19
N LEU A 131 1.50 -9.95 1.94
CA LEU A 131 2.23 -10.34 3.15
C LEU A 131 3.68 -10.72 2.84
N ALA A 132 3.91 -11.48 1.77
CA ALA A 132 5.26 -11.82 1.32
C ALA A 132 6.07 -10.57 0.95
N HIS A 133 5.45 -9.59 0.30
CA HIS A 133 6.09 -8.31 -0.03
C HIS A 133 6.47 -7.51 1.22
N ILE A 134 5.56 -7.41 2.21
CA ILE A 134 5.85 -6.76 3.50
C ILE A 134 7.03 -7.45 4.19
N GLN A 135 7.02 -8.78 4.26
CA GLN A 135 8.09 -9.57 4.88
C GLN A 135 9.44 -9.38 4.18
N ALA A 136 9.45 -9.34 2.83
CA ALA A 136 10.65 -9.08 2.07
C ALA A 136 11.24 -7.70 2.39
N ARG A 137 10.40 -6.65 2.48
CA ARG A 137 10.84 -5.30 2.86
C ARG A 137 11.29 -5.22 4.31
N HIS A 138 10.62 -5.94 5.21
CA HIS A 138 11.03 -6.01 6.61
C HIS A 138 12.43 -6.64 6.77
N ALA A 139 12.73 -7.68 5.98
CA ALA A 139 14.04 -8.33 5.98
C ALA A 139 15.20 -7.43 5.49
N GLU A 140 14.92 -6.33 4.80
CA GLU A 140 15.92 -5.33 4.39
C GLU A 140 16.39 -4.47 5.59
N GLY A 141 15.63 -4.43 6.69
CA GLY A 141 16.02 -3.83 7.98
C GLY A 141 15.78 -2.32 8.09
N ASP A 142 15.27 -1.65 7.06
CA ASP A 142 14.98 -0.21 7.05
C ASP A 142 13.47 0.11 7.16
N LEU A 143 12.60 -0.92 7.24
CA LEU A 143 11.16 -0.76 7.34
C LEU A 143 10.75 -0.21 8.70
N ALA A 144 10.24 1.01 8.74
CA ALA A 144 9.80 1.68 9.97
C ALA A 144 8.27 1.81 10.08
N HIS A 145 7.58 1.80 8.94
CA HIS A 145 6.13 1.96 8.91
C HIS A 145 5.51 1.17 7.75
N VAL A 146 4.48 0.39 8.05
CA VAL A 146 3.65 -0.31 7.07
C VAL A 146 2.27 0.32 7.06
N VAL A 147 1.81 0.68 5.86
CA VAL A 147 0.44 1.12 5.60
C VAL A 147 -0.24 0.05 4.75
N VAL A 148 -1.35 -0.49 5.23
CA VAL A 148 -2.13 -1.51 4.50
C VAL A 148 -3.48 -0.92 4.12
N ALA A 149 -3.76 -0.88 2.82
CA ALA A 149 -5.08 -0.51 2.31
C ALA A 149 -5.90 -1.78 2.05
N SER A 150 -6.56 -2.29 3.06
CA SER A 150 -7.48 -3.43 3.01
C SER A 150 -8.38 -3.45 4.23
N GLY A 151 -9.61 -3.97 4.08
CA GLY A 151 -10.55 -4.24 5.17
C GLY A 151 -10.53 -5.69 5.65
N ASP A 152 -9.68 -6.57 5.07
CA ASP A 152 -9.67 -8.00 5.40
C ASP A 152 -8.92 -8.32 6.69
N GLY A 153 -9.70 -8.43 7.79
CA GLY A 153 -9.12 -8.79 9.08
C GLY A 153 -8.74 -10.27 9.20
N ARG A 154 -9.16 -11.16 8.29
CA ARG A 154 -8.75 -12.57 8.33
C ARG A 154 -7.30 -12.71 7.89
N ALA A 155 -6.95 -12.06 6.78
CA ALA A 155 -5.61 -12.14 6.24
C ALA A 155 -4.62 -11.30 7.05
N PHE A 156 -5.02 -10.09 7.48
CA PHE A 156 -4.05 -9.09 7.93
C PHE A 156 -3.94 -8.92 9.44
N ARG A 157 -4.95 -9.24 10.25
CA ARG A 157 -4.91 -8.93 11.70
C ARG A 157 -3.65 -9.46 12.38
N GLU A 158 -3.47 -10.78 12.43
CA GLU A 158 -2.35 -11.40 13.15
C GLU A 158 -0.97 -10.99 12.59
N PRO A 159 -0.74 -11.00 11.26
CA PRO A 159 0.54 -10.56 10.70
C PRO A 159 0.87 -9.10 11.02
N LEU A 160 -0.12 -8.20 11.03
CA LEU A 160 0.10 -6.78 11.32
C LEU A 160 0.37 -6.53 12.82
N GLU A 161 -0.34 -7.22 13.71
CA GLU A 161 -0.06 -7.18 15.15
C GLU A 161 1.35 -7.69 15.45
N ALA A 162 1.81 -8.76 14.78
CA ALA A 162 3.18 -9.26 14.91
C ALA A 162 4.25 -8.25 14.44
N LEU A 163 3.97 -7.44 13.42
CA LEU A 163 4.88 -6.34 13.02
C LEU A 163 4.97 -5.25 14.08
N VAL A 164 3.85 -4.91 14.73
CA VAL A 164 3.84 -3.95 15.84
C VAL A 164 4.68 -4.44 17.01
N GLU A 165 4.60 -5.74 17.36
CA GLU A 165 5.43 -6.35 18.39
C GLU A 165 6.93 -6.27 18.08
N GLN A 166 7.29 -6.23 16.77
CA GLN A 166 8.66 -6.06 16.30
C GLN A 166 9.09 -4.58 16.19
N GLY A 167 8.25 -3.65 16.66
CA GLY A 167 8.55 -2.21 16.68
C GLY A 167 8.23 -1.47 15.38
N ILE A 168 7.58 -2.11 14.42
CA ILE A 168 7.14 -1.47 13.17
C ILE A 168 5.82 -0.75 13.41
N ARG A 169 5.72 0.50 13.00
CA ARG A 169 4.43 1.20 13.00
C ARG A 169 3.51 0.59 11.94
N VAL A 170 2.25 0.40 12.28
CA VAL A 170 1.26 -0.13 11.34
C VAL A 170 0.04 0.77 11.29
N THR A 171 -0.36 1.15 10.09
CA THR A 171 -1.60 1.88 9.83
C THR A 171 -2.41 1.12 8.79
N VAL A 172 -3.67 0.86 9.08
CA VAL A 172 -4.63 0.38 8.09
C VAL A 172 -5.41 1.57 7.57
N ILE A 173 -5.47 1.71 6.25
CA ILE A 173 -6.33 2.70 5.60
C ILE A 173 -7.47 1.98 4.88
N GLY A 174 -8.66 2.55 4.90
CA GLY A 174 -9.82 1.93 4.27
C GLY A 174 -11.11 2.65 4.60
N PHE A 175 -12.20 1.92 4.46
CA PHE A 175 -13.53 2.42 4.84
C PHE A 175 -13.91 1.84 6.20
N ARG A 176 -14.24 2.70 7.14
CA ARG A 176 -14.57 2.36 8.53
C ARG A 176 -15.58 1.22 8.65
N GLU A 177 -16.55 1.18 7.74
CA GLU A 177 -17.62 0.18 7.71
C GLU A 177 -17.10 -1.23 7.38
N TYR A 178 -15.94 -1.34 6.74
CA TYR A 178 -15.38 -2.60 6.23
C TYR A 178 -14.04 -2.99 6.87
N ALA A 179 -13.48 -2.15 7.74
CA ALA A 179 -12.19 -2.37 8.40
C ALA A 179 -12.35 -2.57 9.93
N ALA A 180 -13.40 -3.28 10.37
CA ALA A 180 -13.74 -3.42 11.79
C ALA A 180 -12.59 -3.94 12.66
N PHE A 181 -11.70 -4.78 12.11
CA PHE A 181 -10.55 -5.31 12.85
C PHE A 181 -9.56 -4.20 13.24
N ALA A 182 -9.31 -3.27 12.32
CA ALA A 182 -8.38 -2.16 12.55
C ALA A 182 -9.03 -1.04 13.38
N VAL A 183 -10.31 -0.75 13.13
CA VAL A 183 -11.07 0.25 13.90
C VAL A 183 -11.16 -0.12 15.38
N ALA A 184 -11.26 -1.42 15.71
CA ALA A 184 -11.31 -1.93 17.07
C ALA A 184 -9.95 -2.29 17.67
N SER A 185 -8.86 -2.13 16.93
CA SER A 185 -7.51 -2.46 17.40
C SER A 185 -6.98 -1.37 18.34
N GLU A 186 -6.28 -1.80 19.39
CA GLU A 186 -5.55 -0.89 20.30
C GLU A 186 -4.08 -0.69 19.87
N VAL A 187 -3.58 -1.51 18.94
CA VAL A 187 -2.16 -1.54 18.55
C VAL A 187 -1.93 -1.12 17.10
N VAL A 188 -2.91 -1.36 16.23
CA VAL A 188 -2.87 -0.95 14.82
C VAL A 188 -3.65 0.34 14.65
N ALA A 189 -3.04 1.38 14.07
CA ALA A 189 -3.74 2.62 13.78
C ALA A 189 -4.70 2.43 12.60
N PHE A 190 -5.87 3.05 12.65
CA PHE A 190 -6.81 3.11 11.53
C PHE A 190 -6.98 4.55 11.07
N LEU A 191 -6.98 4.76 9.76
CA LEU A 191 -7.31 6.02 9.10
C LEU A 191 -8.39 5.76 8.05
N ASP A 192 -9.52 6.45 8.15
CA ASP A 192 -10.51 6.38 7.09
C ASP A 192 -9.97 7.06 5.82
N LEU A 193 -10.17 6.41 4.68
CA LEU A 193 -9.59 6.88 3.42
C LEU A 193 -10.08 8.29 3.05
N GLU A 194 -11.29 8.69 3.44
CA GLU A 194 -11.81 10.05 3.22
C GLU A 194 -11.09 11.13 4.04
N GLU A 195 -10.37 10.76 5.10
CA GLU A 195 -9.58 11.70 5.89
C GLU A 195 -8.27 12.13 5.19
N ILE A 196 -7.87 11.42 4.12
CA ILE A 196 -6.74 11.83 3.29
C ILE A 196 -7.19 12.96 2.37
N GLU A 197 -6.60 14.14 2.53
CA GLU A 197 -6.99 15.34 1.79
C GLU A 197 -6.92 15.13 0.27
N GLY A 198 -8.03 15.41 -0.39
CA GLY A 198 -8.16 15.34 -1.85
C GLY A 198 -8.17 13.92 -2.43
N VAL A 199 -8.28 12.88 -1.62
CA VAL A 199 -8.36 11.48 -2.08
C VAL A 199 -9.64 11.23 -2.88
N PHE A 200 -10.73 11.85 -2.51
CA PHE A 200 -11.97 11.87 -3.29
C PHE A 200 -12.26 13.29 -3.78
N ARG A 201 -12.92 13.40 -4.94
CA ARG A 201 -13.32 14.70 -5.50
C ARG A 201 -14.47 15.31 -4.74
N GLU A 202 -15.36 14.46 -4.22
CA GLU A 202 -16.53 14.80 -3.43
C GLU A 202 -16.65 13.78 -2.29
N PRO A 203 -17.26 14.14 -1.16
CA PRO A 203 -17.53 13.21 -0.08
C PRO A 203 -18.31 12.00 -0.59
N LEU A 204 -17.97 10.82 -0.08
CA LEU A 204 -18.71 9.60 -0.43
C LEU A 204 -20.14 9.66 0.14
N PRO A 205 -21.14 9.13 -0.57
CA PRO A 205 -22.52 9.15 -0.15
C PRO A 205 -22.77 8.13 0.97
N ARG A 206 -22.10 8.31 2.11
CA ARG A 206 -22.27 7.46 3.28
C ARG A 206 -23.62 7.74 3.94
N VAL A 207 -24.31 6.68 4.30
CA VAL A 207 -25.54 6.78 5.07
C VAL A 207 -25.25 6.38 6.51
N SER A 208 -25.36 7.33 7.44
CA SER A 208 -25.29 7.08 8.88
C SER A 208 -26.69 7.03 9.47
N LEU A 209 -26.92 6.18 10.49
CA LEU A 209 -28.17 6.16 11.24
C LEU A 209 -28.45 7.50 11.91
N ASP A 210 -27.40 8.25 12.26
CA ASP A 210 -27.52 9.56 12.91
C ASP A 210 -27.90 10.69 11.93
N THR A 211 -27.78 10.43 10.61
CA THR A 211 -28.02 11.42 9.55
C THR A 211 -28.99 10.90 8.48
N LEU A 212 -29.98 10.08 8.89
CA LEU A 212 -30.96 9.54 7.96
C LEU A 212 -31.78 10.66 7.30
N PRO A 213 -31.92 10.64 5.97
CA PRO A 213 -32.85 11.54 5.30
C PRO A 213 -34.31 11.26 5.71
N ALA A 214 -35.18 12.27 5.68
CA ALA A 214 -36.58 12.15 6.08
C ALA A 214 -37.36 11.05 5.33
N GLY A 215 -36.95 10.73 4.10
CA GLY A 215 -37.53 9.65 3.28
C GLY A 215 -36.96 8.26 3.57
N GLY A 216 -36.02 8.13 4.51
CA GLY A 216 -35.31 6.88 4.79
C GLY A 216 -34.15 6.66 3.80
N ALA A 217 -33.32 5.68 4.13
CA ALA A 217 -32.22 5.25 3.26
C ALA A 217 -31.99 3.74 3.37
N TRP A 218 -31.48 3.15 2.31
CA TRP A 218 -31.07 1.75 2.28
C TRP A 218 -29.63 1.64 2.79
N LEU A 219 -29.47 0.89 3.89
CA LEU A 219 -28.15 0.48 4.37
C LEU A 219 -27.81 -0.86 3.73
N GLN A 220 -26.77 -0.89 2.94
CA GLN A 220 -26.31 -2.11 2.29
C GLN A 220 -25.77 -3.10 3.34
N PRO A 221 -25.92 -4.42 3.12
CA PRO A 221 -25.39 -5.41 4.05
C PRO A 221 -23.86 -5.36 4.03
N LEU A 222 -23.24 -5.35 5.21
CA LEU A 222 -21.78 -5.41 5.38
C LEU A 222 -21.19 -6.77 4.98
N ARG A 223 -22.03 -7.81 4.94
CA ARG A 223 -21.66 -9.18 4.52
C ARG A 223 -22.82 -9.83 3.78
N SER A 224 -22.50 -10.70 2.84
CA SER A 224 -23.47 -11.56 2.21
C SER A 224 -24.13 -12.49 3.25
N LEU A 225 -25.42 -12.76 3.12
CA LEU A 225 -26.09 -13.81 3.94
C LEU A 225 -25.41 -15.18 3.78
N ARG A 226 -24.76 -15.43 2.63
CA ARG A 226 -24.03 -16.68 2.40
C ARG A 226 -22.86 -16.87 3.37
N SER A 227 -22.26 -15.79 3.88
CA SER A 227 -21.20 -15.86 4.89
C SER A 227 -21.63 -16.48 6.23
N LEU A 228 -22.93 -16.67 6.46
CA LEU A 228 -23.43 -17.40 7.63
C LEU A 228 -23.24 -18.92 7.51
N LEU A 229 -23.01 -19.42 6.29
CA LEU A 229 -22.78 -20.85 6.02
C LEU A 229 -21.30 -21.23 6.05
N GLU A 230 -20.41 -20.23 6.13
CA GLU A 230 -18.95 -20.38 6.09
C GLU A 230 -18.29 -20.42 7.49
N ARG A 231 -19.11 -20.69 8.54
CA ARG A 231 -18.67 -20.80 9.94
C ARG A 231 -18.53 -22.24 10.40
#